data_1468bd67cc959d920e92f82ff972cf5a
#
_entry.id   1468bd67cc959d920e92f82ff972cf5a
#
_cell.length_a   1.000
_cell.length_b   1.000
_cell.length_c   1.000
_cell.angle_alpha   90.00
_cell.angle_beta   90.00
_cell.angle_gamma   90.00
#
_symmetry.space_group_name_H-M   'P 1'
#
loop_
_entity.id
_entity.type
_entity.pdbx_description
1 polymer ?
#
loop_
_entity_poly.entity_id
_entity_poly.type
_entity_poly.pdbx_seq_one_letter_code
_entity_poly.pdbx_strand_id
1 'polypeptide(L)'
;VPQSPSDSRWVGPLLGGALLVGGLLVVGGVLAVTSSFRTTLAADLARVEGRATVLASPWGDLEYLAGGAEGPWVLLVHGAGGGYDLGELMAEILLGEGFRWIAPSRFGYLGSEVPEGATPDTQADAYAWLLDGLGVDEVAVVALSAGGASGLLFALLHPERVSSLTLVSAGVTRVGAPEQDDADWKGRMLVRLFSADFPYWVVTSLFQDRFIELMGADREVAAGLTPEEARWVERLMESMRPASLRSRGALFDNLAPPAGERIAGIQAPTLVIHGEDDRLQLFENARFAEATIPGARLLSFETGGHLVAITEQPTVREAVGRHITDHWRANR
;
A
#
# COMPACT_ATOMS: atom_id res chain seq x y z
N VAL A 1 55.23 -57.12 19.21
CA VAL A 1 53.99 -56.33 19.39
C VAL A 1 53.41 -56.21 17.99
N PRO A 2 52.25 -56.77 17.66
CA PRO A 2 51.61 -56.59 16.35
C PRO A 2 50.92 -55.23 16.29
N GLN A 3 51.22 -54.48 15.21
CA GLN A 3 50.50 -53.23 14.90
C GLN A 3 49.11 -53.58 14.37
N SER A 4 48.07 -52.98 14.97
CA SER A 4 46.70 -53.02 14.47
C SER A 4 46.55 -52.27 13.14
N PRO A 5 45.82 -52.80 12.15
CA PRO A 5 45.57 -52.05 10.91
C PRO A 5 44.58 -50.90 11.22
N SER A 6 44.96 -49.70 10.82
CA SER A 6 44.10 -48.51 10.94
C SER A 6 42.86 -48.61 10.03
N ASP A 7 41.69 -48.55 10.62
CA ASP A 7 40.35 -48.56 9.99
C ASP A 7 40.02 -47.28 9.17
N SER A 8 40.97 -46.80 8.35
CA SER A 8 40.76 -45.58 7.53
C SER A 8 40.06 -45.79 6.19
N ARG A 9 39.70 -47.03 5.83
CA ARG A 9 39.20 -47.39 4.50
C ARG A 9 37.71 -47.12 4.25
N TRP A 10 36.90 -46.90 5.29
CA TRP A 10 35.44 -46.74 5.18
C TRP A 10 34.93 -45.29 5.32
N VAL A 11 35.77 -44.33 5.68
CA VAL A 11 35.36 -42.95 5.87
C VAL A 11 35.15 -42.20 4.55
N GLY A 12 35.94 -42.52 3.53
CA GLY A 12 35.87 -41.86 2.21
C GLY A 12 34.53 -42.05 1.47
N PRO A 13 34.04 -43.29 1.30
CA PRO A 13 32.78 -43.51 0.59
C PRO A 13 31.54 -42.99 1.35
N LEU A 14 31.57 -42.99 2.68
CA LEU A 14 30.49 -42.43 3.50
C LEU A 14 30.43 -40.89 3.40
N LEU A 15 31.58 -40.22 3.40
CA LEU A 15 31.66 -38.77 3.17
C LEU A 15 31.24 -38.38 1.76
N GLY A 16 31.63 -39.12 0.73
CA GLY A 16 31.21 -38.94 -0.64
C GLY A 16 29.69 -39.09 -0.83
N GLY A 17 29.10 -40.11 -0.19
CA GLY A 17 27.66 -40.34 -0.19
C GLY A 17 26.89 -39.21 0.50
N ALA A 18 27.37 -38.72 1.65
CA ALA A 18 26.75 -37.62 2.38
C ALA A 18 26.78 -36.29 1.60
N LEU A 19 27.90 -36.01 0.91
CA LEU A 19 28.03 -34.82 0.04
C LEU A 19 27.12 -34.90 -1.19
N LEU A 20 26.96 -36.07 -1.81
CA LEU A 20 26.01 -36.25 -2.91
C LEU A 20 24.57 -36.09 -2.47
N VAL A 21 24.17 -36.67 -1.36
CA VAL A 21 22.82 -36.49 -0.80
C VAL A 21 22.58 -35.03 -0.42
N GLY A 22 23.55 -34.39 0.24
CA GLY A 22 23.48 -32.97 0.56
C GLY A 22 23.33 -32.09 -0.69
N GLY A 23 24.11 -32.37 -1.74
CA GLY A 23 24.01 -31.69 -3.04
C GLY A 23 22.65 -31.86 -3.71
N LEU A 24 22.11 -33.08 -3.71
CA LEU A 24 20.76 -33.36 -4.25
C LEU A 24 19.65 -32.67 -3.48
N LEU A 25 19.75 -32.61 -2.14
CA LEU A 25 18.78 -31.87 -1.29
C LEU A 25 18.82 -30.37 -1.59
N VAL A 26 20.01 -29.78 -1.74
CA VAL A 26 20.16 -28.37 -2.10
C VAL A 26 19.57 -28.07 -3.48
N VAL A 27 19.91 -28.90 -4.48
CA VAL A 27 19.36 -28.75 -5.84
C VAL A 27 17.84 -28.91 -5.82
N GLY A 28 17.32 -29.93 -5.13
CA GLY A 28 15.89 -30.17 -4.97
C GLY A 28 15.19 -28.97 -4.28
N GLY A 29 15.80 -28.43 -3.23
CA GLY A 29 15.29 -27.23 -2.54
C GLY A 29 15.25 -26.00 -3.44
N VAL A 30 16.33 -25.73 -4.19
CA VAL A 30 16.38 -24.62 -5.16
C VAL A 30 15.32 -24.77 -6.25
N LEU A 31 15.14 -25.97 -6.77
CA LEU A 31 14.11 -26.24 -7.80
C LEU A 31 12.71 -26.05 -7.23
N ALA A 32 12.44 -26.52 -6.02
CA ALA A 32 11.14 -26.34 -5.36
C ALA A 32 10.81 -24.84 -5.12
N VAL A 33 11.76 -24.08 -4.57
CA VAL A 33 11.62 -22.64 -4.35
C VAL A 33 11.41 -21.91 -5.68
N THR A 34 12.20 -22.22 -6.69
CA THR A 34 12.08 -21.58 -8.01
C THR A 34 10.74 -21.91 -8.67
N SER A 35 10.27 -23.14 -8.56
CA SER A 35 8.97 -23.58 -9.09
C SER A 35 7.83 -22.87 -8.37
N SER A 36 7.86 -22.82 -7.04
CA SER A 36 6.86 -22.13 -6.24
C SER A 36 6.78 -20.64 -6.59
N PHE A 37 7.93 -19.96 -6.62
CA PHE A 37 8.00 -18.55 -7.04
C PHE A 37 7.40 -18.32 -8.43
N ARG A 38 7.80 -19.13 -9.43
CA ARG A 38 7.29 -18.99 -10.80
C ARG A 38 5.79 -19.20 -10.90
N THR A 39 5.25 -20.16 -10.14
CA THR A 39 3.81 -20.42 -10.09
C THR A 39 3.07 -19.23 -9.48
N THR A 40 3.57 -18.71 -8.36
CA THR A 40 3.00 -17.51 -7.70
C THR A 40 3.06 -16.30 -8.64
N LEU A 41 4.21 -16.03 -9.24
CA LEU A 41 4.37 -14.89 -10.16
C LEU A 41 3.42 -14.99 -11.36
N ALA A 42 3.26 -16.18 -11.95
CA ALA A 42 2.33 -16.37 -13.06
C ALA A 42 0.87 -16.10 -12.64
N ALA A 43 0.49 -16.54 -11.44
CA ALA A 43 -0.84 -16.27 -10.88
C ALA A 43 -1.04 -14.76 -10.59
N ASP A 44 -0.03 -14.09 -10.03
CA ASP A 44 -0.08 -12.65 -9.75
C ASP A 44 -0.18 -11.82 -11.04
N LEU A 45 0.56 -12.17 -12.09
CA LEU A 45 0.45 -11.54 -13.41
C LEU A 45 -0.96 -11.73 -13.99
N ALA A 46 -1.49 -12.95 -13.95
CA ALA A 46 -2.84 -13.24 -14.43
C ALA A 46 -3.92 -12.52 -13.62
N ARG A 47 -3.68 -12.29 -12.31
CA ARG A 47 -4.62 -11.57 -11.42
C ARG A 47 -4.77 -10.10 -11.80
N VAL A 48 -3.71 -9.45 -12.28
CA VAL A 48 -3.73 -8.02 -12.64
C VAL A 48 -3.97 -7.77 -14.13
N GLU A 49 -3.80 -8.78 -14.98
CA GLU A 49 -3.97 -8.64 -16.42
C GLU A 49 -5.45 -8.51 -16.82
N GLY A 50 -5.78 -7.49 -17.61
CA GLY A 50 -7.07 -7.32 -18.28
C GLY A 50 -8.28 -7.04 -17.38
N ARG A 51 -8.07 -6.74 -16.10
CA ARG A 51 -9.17 -6.43 -15.16
C ARG A 51 -9.54 -4.94 -15.13
N ALA A 52 -8.55 -4.09 -15.29
CA ALA A 52 -8.71 -2.64 -15.24
C ALA A 52 -8.91 -2.03 -16.63
N THR A 53 -9.45 -0.83 -16.65
CA THR A 53 -9.54 0.00 -17.85
C THR A 53 -8.32 0.91 -17.93
N VAL A 54 -7.75 1.03 -19.12
CA VAL A 54 -6.66 1.97 -19.41
C VAL A 54 -7.18 3.09 -20.29
N LEU A 55 -6.93 4.34 -19.90
CA LEU A 55 -7.29 5.54 -20.64
C LEU A 55 -6.03 6.30 -21.05
N ALA A 56 -5.93 6.66 -22.33
CA ALA A 56 -4.89 7.55 -22.82
C ALA A 56 -5.15 8.98 -22.32
N SER A 57 -4.25 9.51 -21.50
CA SER A 57 -4.36 10.84 -20.90
C SER A 57 -3.25 11.79 -21.37
N PRO A 58 -3.32 13.09 -21.06
CA PRO A 58 -2.22 14.03 -21.32
C PRO A 58 -0.91 13.66 -20.59
N TRP A 59 -0.97 12.80 -19.59
CA TRP A 59 0.18 12.34 -18.80
C TRP A 59 0.63 10.92 -19.14
N GLY A 60 0.18 10.36 -20.24
CA GLY A 60 0.36 8.95 -20.61
C GLY A 60 -0.82 8.09 -20.19
N ASP A 61 -0.65 6.79 -20.24
CA ASP A 61 -1.71 5.86 -19.88
C ASP A 61 -2.05 5.94 -18.38
N LEU A 62 -3.35 6.03 -18.08
CA LEU A 62 -3.91 5.96 -16.74
C LEU A 62 -4.80 4.72 -16.63
N GLU A 63 -4.45 3.85 -15.71
CA GLU A 63 -5.19 2.64 -15.42
C GLU A 63 -6.08 2.85 -14.20
N TYR A 64 -7.31 2.32 -14.24
CA TYR A 64 -8.24 2.35 -13.12
C TYR A 64 -9.18 1.16 -13.12
N LEU A 65 -9.75 0.86 -11.95
CA LEU A 65 -10.88 -0.01 -11.76
C LEU A 65 -12.00 0.78 -11.09
N ALA A 66 -13.25 0.49 -11.44
CA ALA A 66 -14.41 1.06 -10.79
C ALA A 66 -15.38 -0.03 -10.37
N GLY A 67 -16.11 0.21 -9.28
CA GLY A 67 -17.06 -0.76 -8.74
C GLY A 67 -18.15 -0.11 -7.90
N GLY A 68 -19.00 -0.97 -7.29
CA GLY A 68 -20.18 -0.54 -6.58
C GLY A 68 -21.35 -0.20 -7.52
N ALA A 69 -22.59 -0.41 -7.04
CA ALA A 69 -23.79 -0.27 -7.88
C ALA A 69 -24.47 1.09 -7.69
N GLU A 70 -24.43 1.65 -6.49
CA GLU A 70 -25.20 2.85 -6.09
C GLU A 70 -24.50 3.64 -4.99
N GLY A 71 -25.00 4.82 -4.69
CA GLY A 71 -24.48 5.69 -3.61
C GLY A 71 -23.44 6.71 -4.07
N PRO A 72 -22.80 7.39 -3.11
CA PRO A 72 -21.73 8.35 -3.37
C PRO A 72 -20.58 7.73 -4.14
N TRP A 73 -19.95 8.53 -5.01
CA TRP A 73 -18.67 8.16 -5.60
C TRP A 73 -17.52 8.39 -4.62
N VAL A 74 -16.63 7.42 -4.53
CA VAL A 74 -15.42 7.47 -3.70
C VAL A 74 -14.18 7.27 -4.55
N LEU A 75 -13.27 8.20 -4.54
CA LEU A 75 -11.93 8.06 -5.13
C LEU A 75 -11.00 7.41 -4.09
N LEU A 76 -10.52 6.21 -4.39
CA LEU A 76 -9.63 5.44 -3.52
C LEU A 76 -8.19 5.61 -3.95
N VAL A 77 -7.43 6.39 -3.20
CA VAL A 77 -6.03 6.72 -3.48
C VAL A 77 -5.13 5.80 -2.66
N HIS A 78 -4.62 4.76 -3.30
CA HIS A 78 -3.83 3.70 -2.66
C HIS A 78 -2.46 4.17 -2.14
N GLY A 79 -1.87 3.43 -1.19
CA GLY A 79 -0.53 3.65 -0.66
C GLY A 79 0.60 3.13 -1.56
N ALA A 80 1.84 3.18 -1.07
CA ALA A 80 2.99 2.62 -1.76
C ALA A 80 2.83 1.11 -1.99
N GLY A 81 3.35 0.64 -3.13
CA GLY A 81 3.21 -0.77 -3.53
C GLY A 81 1.83 -1.16 -4.04
N GLY A 82 0.86 -0.23 -4.06
CA GLY A 82 -0.51 -0.49 -4.51
C GLY A 82 -0.70 -0.47 -6.03
N GLY A 83 -1.93 -0.23 -6.42
CA GLY A 83 -2.48 -0.15 -7.75
C GLY A 83 -3.99 -0.18 -7.62
N TYR A 84 -4.72 -0.29 -8.73
CA TYR A 84 -6.18 -0.42 -8.69
C TYR A 84 -6.66 -1.59 -7.82
N ASP A 85 -5.90 -2.68 -7.77
CA ASP A 85 -6.21 -3.88 -6.99
C ASP A 85 -6.08 -3.66 -5.48
N LEU A 86 -5.13 -2.83 -5.02
CA LEU A 86 -5.12 -2.37 -3.63
C LEU A 86 -6.30 -1.41 -3.37
N GLY A 87 -6.65 -0.56 -4.34
CA GLY A 87 -7.84 0.28 -4.23
C GLY A 87 -9.14 -0.54 -4.09
N GLU A 88 -9.29 -1.64 -4.85
CA GLU A 88 -10.39 -2.60 -4.69
C GLU A 88 -10.40 -3.19 -3.27
N LEU A 89 -9.24 -3.61 -2.74
CA LEU A 89 -9.12 -4.09 -1.37
C LEU A 89 -9.46 -3.01 -0.34
N MET A 90 -9.08 -1.76 -0.58
CA MET A 90 -9.49 -0.62 0.26
C MET A 90 -11.01 -0.44 0.26
N ALA A 91 -11.69 -0.61 -0.87
CA ALA A 91 -13.14 -0.57 -0.92
C ALA A 91 -13.77 -1.64 -0.02
N GLU A 92 -13.25 -2.87 -0.06
CA GLU A 92 -13.72 -3.97 0.78
C GLU A 92 -13.46 -3.72 2.27
N ILE A 93 -12.31 -3.17 2.64
CA ILE A 93 -11.94 -2.92 4.04
C ILE A 93 -12.69 -1.69 4.60
N LEU A 94 -12.74 -0.59 3.85
CA LEU A 94 -13.07 0.75 4.37
C LEU A 94 -14.49 1.21 4.06
N LEU A 95 -15.13 0.75 2.96
CA LEU A 95 -16.41 1.29 2.53
C LEU A 95 -17.59 0.40 2.91
N GLY A 96 -17.53 -0.89 2.60
CA GLY A 96 -18.70 -1.76 2.65
C GLY A 96 -19.69 -1.49 1.49
N GLU A 97 -20.95 -1.78 1.72
CA GLU A 97 -22.02 -1.60 0.72
C GLU A 97 -22.53 -0.15 0.65
N GLY A 98 -23.17 0.21 -0.46
CA GLY A 98 -23.83 1.51 -0.61
C GLY A 98 -22.92 2.64 -1.11
N PHE A 99 -21.77 2.30 -1.69
CA PHE A 99 -20.84 3.24 -2.30
C PHE A 99 -20.44 2.78 -3.70
N ARG A 100 -20.30 3.74 -4.63
CA ARG A 100 -19.55 3.55 -5.88
C ARG A 100 -18.13 4.00 -5.66
N TRP A 101 -17.16 3.34 -6.29
CA TRP A 101 -15.77 3.70 -6.10
C TRP A 101 -14.97 3.66 -7.41
N ILE A 102 -13.95 4.47 -7.45
CA ILE A 102 -12.95 4.54 -8.51
C ILE A 102 -11.59 4.37 -7.85
N ALA A 103 -10.83 3.39 -8.29
CA ALA A 103 -9.49 3.07 -7.80
C ALA A 103 -8.49 3.21 -8.96
N PRO A 104 -7.85 4.38 -9.14
CA PRO A 104 -6.79 4.52 -10.11
C PRO A 104 -5.52 3.84 -9.64
N SER A 105 -4.78 3.21 -10.55
CA SER A 105 -3.36 2.98 -10.35
C SER A 105 -2.66 4.33 -10.46
N ARG A 106 -2.00 4.76 -9.38
CA ARG A 106 -1.27 6.04 -9.37
C ARG A 106 -0.08 6.00 -10.33
N PHE A 107 0.52 7.12 -10.64
CA PHE A 107 1.68 7.19 -11.55
C PHE A 107 2.77 6.18 -11.19
N GLY A 108 3.16 5.36 -12.18
CA GLY A 108 4.18 4.34 -12.06
C GLY A 108 3.75 3.03 -11.42
N TYR A 109 2.47 2.85 -11.13
CA TYR A 109 1.90 1.62 -10.63
C TYR A 109 1.12 0.90 -11.72
N LEU A 110 1.38 -0.40 -11.88
CA LEU A 110 0.73 -1.28 -12.86
C LEU A 110 0.74 -0.69 -14.27
N GLY A 111 -0.43 -0.46 -14.87
CA GLY A 111 -0.57 0.08 -16.22
C GLY A 111 -0.52 1.60 -16.32
N SER A 112 -0.35 2.34 -15.22
CA SER A 112 -0.23 3.80 -15.27
C SER A 112 1.23 4.25 -15.47
N GLU A 113 1.44 5.18 -16.40
CA GLU A 113 2.76 5.73 -16.67
C GLU A 113 3.20 6.77 -15.62
N VAL A 114 4.50 7.09 -15.61
CA VAL A 114 5.05 8.26 -14.89
C VAL A 114 5.47 9.26 -15.96
N PRO A 115 4.77 10.40 -16.12
CA PRO A 115 5.15 11.41 -17.07
C PRO A 115 6.48 12.07 -16.66
N GLU A 116 7.18 12.65 -17.65
CA GLU A 116 8.37 13.43 -17.37
C GLU A 116 8.02 14.65 -16.51
N GLY A 117 8.77 14.88 -15.44
CA GLY A 117 8.50 15.98 -14.51
C GLY A 117 7.27 15.79 -13.62
N ALA A 118 6.77 14.55 -13.50
CA ALA A 118 5.63 14.22 -12.63
C ALA A 118 5.83 14.72 -11.20
N THR A 119 4.77 15.28 -10.65
CA THR A 119 4.68 15.71 -9.25
C THR A 119 3.37 15.21 -8.63
N PRO A 120 3.22 15.25 -7.30
CA PRO A 120 1.92 14.98 -6.69
C PRO A 120 0.80 15.93 -7.14
N ASP A 121 1.12 17.17 -7.57
CA ASP A 121 0.16 18.10 -8.15
C ASP A 121 -0.35 17.59 -9.50
N THR A 122 0.55 17.16 -10.41
CA THR A 122 0.13 16.57 -11.69
C THR A 122 -0.63 15.26 -11.51
N GLN A 123 -0.36 14.50 -10.45
CA GLN A 123 -1.17 13.33 -10.11
C GLN A 123 -2.58 13.75 -9.66
N ALA A 124 -2.72 14.86 -8.93
CA ALA A 124 -4.02 15.44 -8.56
C ALA A 124 -4.82 15.89 -9.79
N ASP A 125 -4.17 16.57 -10.74
CA ASP A 125 -4.79 16.97 -12.01
C ASP A 125 -5.24 15.76 -12.84
N ALA A 126 -4.46 14.67 -12.81
CA ALA A 126 -4.83 13.42 -13.47
C ALA A 126 -6.08 12.77 -12.88
N TYR A 127 -6.32 12.92 -11.58
CA TYR A 127 -7.58 12.47 -10.97
C TYR A 127 -8.77 13.29 -11.46
N ALA A 128 -8.65 14.63 -11.50
CA ALA A 128 -9.71 15.48 -12.05
C ALA A 128 -10.05 15.10 -13.48
N TRP A 129 -9.03 14.91 -14.32
CA TRP A 129 -9.21 14.50 -15.71
C TRP A 129 -9.87 13.11 -15.82
N LEU A 130 -9.49 12.16 -14.99
CA LEU A 130 -10.12 10.83 -14.95
C LEU A 130 -11.61 10.94 -14.62
N LEU A 131 -11.97 11.74 -13.60
CA LEU A 131 -13.37 11.97 -13.22
C LEU A 131 -14.17 12.62 -14.35
N ASP A 132 -13.60 13.59 -15.09
CA ASP A 132 -14.22 14.20 -16.26
C ASP A 132 -14.52 13.15 -17.35
N GLY A 133 -13.54 12.27 -17.62
CA GLY A 133 -13.70 11.18 -18.59
C GLY A 133 -14.79 10.16 -18.20
N LEU A 134 -15.07 10.04 -16.89
CA LEU A 134 -16.10 9.16 -16.35
C LEU A 134 -17.45 9.86 -16.15
N GLY A 135 -17.55 11.16 -16.37
CA GLY A 135 -18.76 11.95 -16.10
C GLY A 135 -19.11 12.02 -14.62
N VAL A 136 -18.10 12.02 -13.73
CA VAL A 136 -18.25 12.10 -12.28
C VAL A 136 -17.89 13.50 -11.83
N ASP A 137 -18.85 14.28 -11.37
CA ASP A 137 -18.65 15.68 -11.00
C ASP A 137 -17.95 15.82 -9.65
N GLU A 138 -18.32 15.01 -8.66
CA GLU A 138 -17.85 15.12 -7.27
C GLU A 138 -17.62 13.74 -6.65
N VAL A 139 -16.60 13.61 -5.82
CA VAL A 139 -16.25 12.37 -5.10
C VAL A 139 -15.93 12.67 -3.63
N ALA A 140 -16.16 11.68 -2.76
CA ALA A 140 -15.42 11.59 -1.52
C ALA A 140 -14.02 11.00 -1.81
N VAL A 141 -12.98 11.50 -1.16
CA VAL A 141 -11.62 10.99 -1.31
C VAL A 141 -11.23 10.19 -0.08
N VAL A 142 -10.72 8.98 -0.27
CA VAL A 142 -10.09 8.18 0.79
C VAL A 142 -8.65 7.89 0.37
N ALA A 143 -7.69 8.49 1.06
CA ALA A 143 -6.28 8.37 0.74
C ALA A 143 -5.52 7.62 1.83
N LEU A 144 -4.78 6.57 1.42
CA LEU A 144 -4.02 5.68 2.30
C LEU A 144 -2.53 5.95 2.18
N SER A 145 -1.83 6.10 3.31
CA SER A 145 -0.37 6.09 3.38
C SER A 145 0.30 7.09 2.41
N ALA A 146 1.18 6.64 1.53
CA ALA A 146 1.84 7.46 0.50
C ALA A 146 0.86 8.12 -0.48
N GLY A 147 -0.36 7.60 -0.62
CA GLY A 147 -1.43 8.24 -1.38
C GLY A 147 -1.89 9.57 -0.78
N GLY A 148 -1.57 9.83 0.49
CA GLY A 148 -1.91 11.07 1.19
C GLY A 148 -1.46 12.31 0.45
N ALA A 149 -0.23 12.34 -0.07
CA ALA A 149 0.30 13.51 -0.78
C ALA A 149 -0.59 13.94 -1.96
N SER A 150 -0.93 13.02 -2.86
CA SER A 150 -1.76 13.33 -4.04
C SER A 150 -3.24 13.49 -3.69
N GLY A 151 -3.75 12.76 -2.68
CA GLY A 151 -5.13 12.93 -2.19
C GLY A 151 -5.38 14.30 -1.55
N LEU A 152 -4.44 14.78 -0.73
CA LEU A 152 -4.46 16.12 -0.14
C LEU A 152 -4.40 17.21 -1.20
N LEU A 153 -3.50 17.05 -2.19
CA LEU A 153 -3.35 18.02 -3.26
C LEU A 153 -4.56 18.01 -4.19
N PHE A 154 -5.21 16.87 -4.40
CA PHE A 154 -6.47 16.83 -5.14
C PHE A 154 -7.57 17.63 -4.42
N ALA A 155 -7.73 17.46 -3.12
CA ALA A 155 -8.69 18.23 -2.34
C ALA A 155 -8.35 19.73 -2.26
N LEU A 156 -7.07 20.09 -2.35
CA LEU A 156 -6.61 21.48 -2.35
C LEU A 156 -6.81 22.17 -3.70
N LEU A 157 -6.43 21.51 -4.80
CA LEU A 157 -6.37 22.09 -6.15
C LEU A 157 -7.72 22.03 -6.87
N HIS A 158 -8.56 21.06 -6.51
CA HIS A 158 -9.87 20.82 -7.11
C HIS A 158 -10.97 20.74 -6.04
N PRO A 159 -11.13 21.79 -5.21
CA PRO A 159 -12.05 21.74 -4.05
C PRO A 159 -13.52 21.53 -4.44
N GLU A 160 -13.91 21.94 -5.67
CA GLU A 160 -15.27 21.70 -6.20
C GLU A 160 -15.54 20.23 -6.55
N ARG A 161 -14.50 19.41 -6.64
CA ARG A 161 -14.57 17.99 -6.99
C ARG A 161 -14.61 17.07 -5.76
N VAL A 162 -14.41 17.64 -4.55
CA VAL A 162 -14.22 16.83 -3.33
C VAL A 162 -15.28 17.16 -2.28
N SER A 163 -16.22 16.25 -2.07
CA SER A 163 -17.27 16.37 -1.06
C SER A 163 -16.75 16.15 0.37
N SER A 164 -15.80 15.26 0.54
CA SER A 164 -15.11 15.00 1.81
C SER A 164 -13.75 14.32 1.57
N LEU A 165 -12.84 14.47 2.53
CA LEU A 165 -11.50 13.87 2.51
C LEU A 165 -11.34 12.99 3.75
N THR A 166 -10.90 11.74 3.55
CA THR A 166 -10.46 10.84 4.62
C THR A 166 -8.99 10.47 4.39
N LEU A 167 -8.18 10.66 5.40
CA LEU A 167 -6.76 10.29 5.43
C LEU A 167 -6.59 9.11 6.38
N VAL A 168 -6.04 8.00 5.88
CA VAL A 168 -5.80 6.78 6.68
C VAL A 168 -4.30 6.51 6.71
N SER A 169 -3.67 6.60 7.87
CA SER A 169 -2.21 6.45 8.06
C SER A 169 -1.41 7.21 6.99
N ALA A 170 -1.83 8.44 6.66
CA ALA A 170 -1.35 9.16 5.49
C ALA A 170 -0.09 9.98 5.76
N GLY A 171 0.82 10.02 4.77
CA GLY A 171 1.95 10.96 4.74
C GLY A 171 1.50 12.36 4.38
N VAL A 172 1.78 13.33 5.24
CA VAL A 172 1.31 14.73 5.12
C VAL A 172 2.47 15.71 5.14
N THR A 173 3.43 15.48 6.04
CA THR A 173 4.57 16.37 6.27
C THR A 173 5.82 15.57 6.62
N ARG A 174 6.97 16.23 6.68
CA ARG A 174 8.17 15.64 7.27
C ARG A 174 8.33 16.14 8.69
N VAL A 175 8.47 15.22 9.60
CA VAL A 175 8.69 15.51 11.02
C VAL A 175 10.19 15.67 11.25
N GLY A 176 10.60 16.70 11.97
CA GLY A 176 12.00 16.96 12.28
C GLY A 176 12.51 16.19 13.51
N ALA A 177 12.27 14.87 13.58
CA ALA A 177 12.58 14.03 14.73
C ALA A 177 13.52 12.86 14.34
N PRO A 178 14.28 12.27 15.28
CA PRO A 178 15.10 11.09 15.01
C PRO A 178 14.29 9.91 14.44
N GLU A 179 13.02 9.78 14.80
CA GLU A 179 12.07 8.77 14.30
C GLU A 179 11.86 8.90 12.79
N GLN A 180 12.02 10.11 12.23
CA GLN A 180 11.91 10.32 10.78
C GLN A 180 13.02 9.58 10.02
N ASP A 181 14.23 9.48 10.56
CA ASP A 181 15.33 8.75 9.92
C ASP A 181 15.02 7.26 9.80
N ASP A 182 14.35 6.66 10.80
CA ASP A 182 13.91 5.27 10.78
C ASP A 182 12.76 5.08 9.77
N ALA A 183 11.78 5.96 9.77
CA ALA A 183 10.68 5.95 8.80
C ALA A 183 11.20 6.10 7.36
N ASP A 184 12.12 7.01 7.12
CA ASP A 184 12.78 7.19 5.82
C ASP A 184 13.60 5.95 5.41
N TRP A 185 14.27 5.30 6.36
CA TRP A 185 14.97 4.05 6.10
C TRP A 185 13.99 2.94 5.68
N LYS A 186 12.87 2.80 6.38
CA LYS A 186 11.80 1.85 6.02
C LYS A 186 11.26 2.13 4.61
N GLY A 187 10.97 3.39 4.30
CA GLY A 187 10.55 3.81 2.97
C GLY A 187 11.54 3.40 1.88
N ARG A 188 12.86 3.67 2.09
CA ARG A 188 13.91 3.23 1.16
C ARG A 188 14.00 1.71 1.04
N MET A 189 13.80 0.96 2.11
CA MET A 189 13.79 -0.51 2.08
C MET A 189 12.59 -1.04 1.30
N LEU A 190 11.41 -0.45 1.47
CA LEU A 190 10.22 -0.80 0.69
C LEU A 190 10.45 -0.55 -0.81
N VAL A 191 11.01 0.60 -1.21
CA VAL A 191 11.37 0.86 -2.62
C VAL A 191 12.31 -0.21 -3.16
N ARG A 192 13.33 -0.61 -2.39
CA ARG A 192 14.23 -1.69 -2.80
C ARG A 192 13.53 -3.04 -2.91
N LEU A 193 12.62 -3.33 -1.98
CA LEU A 193 11.86 -4.57 -1.99
C LEU A 193 10.92 -4.63 -3.20
N PHE A 194 10.28 -3.52 -3.56
CA PHE A 194 9.43 -3.43 -4.75
C PHE A 194 10.23 -3.44 -6.07
N SER A 195 11.55 -3.34 -6.05
CA SER A 195 12.34 -3.35 -7.28
C SER A 195 12.37 -4.69 -8.00
N ALA A 196 12.04 -5.81 -7.32
CA ALA A 196 12.08 -7.15 -7.91
C ALA A 196 11.10 -8.11 -7.23
N ASP A 197 10.47 -8.96 -8.03
CA ASP A 197 9.43 -9.89 -7.57
C ASP A 197 9.95 -10.98 -6.63
N PHE A 198 11.15 -11.55 -6.90
CA PHE A 198 11.67 -12.65 -6.09
C PHE A 198 12.02 -12.24 -4.66
N PRO A 199 12.75 -11.14 -4.39
CA PRO A 199 12.98 -10.68 -3.02
C PRO A 199 11.68 -10.37 -2.27
N TYR A 200 10.72 -9.71 -2.94
CA TYR A 200 9.41 -9.41 -2.36
C TYR A 200 8.68 -10.71 -1.97
N TRP A 201 8.61 -11.67 -2.90
CA TRP A 201 7.98 -12.97 -2.65
C TRP A 201 8.65 -13.72 -1.49
N VAL A 202 9.98 -13.73 -1.40
CA VAL A 202 10.71 -14.38 -0.30
C VAL A 202 10.34 -13.75 1.04
N VAL A 203 10.35 -12.42 1.12
CA VAL A 203 10.07 -11.72 2.37
C VAL A 203 8.61 -11.93 2.79
N THR A 204 7.66 -11.79 1.89
CA THR A 204 6.23 -11.94 2.20
C THR A 204 5.79 -13.39 2.40
N SER A 205 6.52 -14.38 1.86
CA SER A 205 6.20 -15.81 2.03
C SER A 205 6.88 -16.45 3.23
N LEU A 206 8.09 -16.00 3.60
CA LEU A 206 8.91 -16.66 4.63
C LEU A 206 9.17 -15.79 5.86
N PHE A 207 8.98 -14.48 5.76
CA PHE A 207 9.33 -13.50 6.80
C PHE A 207 8.21 -12.45 6.96
N GLN A 208 6.96 -12.90 7.00
CA GLN A 208 5.78 -12.00 7.06
C GLN A 208 5.87 -10.99 8.22
N ASP A 209 6.26 -11.44 9.42
CA ASP A 209 6.40 -10.58 10.59
C ASP A 209 7.40 -9.43 10.33
N ARG A 210 8.50 -9.73 9.59
CA ARG A 210 9.48 -8.72 9.23
C ARG A 210 8.95 -7.73 8.21
N PHE A 211 8.08 -8.18 7.31
CA PHE A 211 7.40 -7.29 6.39
C PHE A 211 6.43 -6.37 7.13
N ILE A 212 5.66 -6.91 8.08
CA ILE A 212 4.75 -6.13 8.93
C ILE A 212 5.52 -5.08 9.74
N GLU A 213 6.67 -5.44 10.34
CA GLU A 213 7.56 -4.48 11.02
C GLU A 213 8.08 -3.38 10.06
N LEU A 214 8.43 -3.75 8.82
CA LEU A 214 8.86 -2.81 7.79
C LEU A 214 7.72 -1.88 7.37
N MET A 215 6.48 -2.38 7.37
CA MET A 215 5.26 -1.61 7.13
C MET A 215 4.83 -0.73 8.31
N GLY A 216 5.63 -0.62 9.37
CA GLY A 216 5.40 0.33 10.46
C GLY A 216 4.53 -0.16 11.61
N ALA A 217 4.09 -1.42 11.60
CA ALA A 217 3.49 -2.07 12.74
C ALA A 217 4.56 -2.83 13.54
N ASP A 218 4.45 -2.87 14.86
CA ASP A 218 5.43 -3.60 15.67
C ASP A 218 5.09 -5.09 15.80
N ARG A 219 5.97 -5.82 16.52
CA ARG A 219 5.79 -7.26 16.71
C ARG A 219 4.58 -7.63 17.54
N GLU A 220 4.18 -6.76 18.46
CA GLU A 220 3.02 -7.00 19.33
C GLU A 220 1.75 -6.95 18.49
N VAL A 221 1.65 -5.98 17.57
CA VAL A 221 0.57 -5.92 16.57
C VAL A 221 0.57 -7.17 15.71
N ALA A 222 1.72 -7.57 15.13
CA ALA A 222 1.82 -8.75 14.28
C ALA A 222 1.42 -10.05 15.01
N ALA A 223 1.84 -10.19 16.28
CA ALA A 223 1.53 -11.36 17.11
C ALA A 223 0.08 -11.38 17.63
N GLY A 224 -0.56 -10.22 17.72
CA GLY A 224 -1.92 -10.03 18.22
C GLY A 224 -3.02 -10.16 17.16
N LEU A 225 -2.67 -10.28 15.88
CA LEU A 225 -3.66 -10.37 14.80
C LEU A 225 -4.60 -11.55 14.97
N THR A 226 -5.88 -11.29 14.91
CA THR A 226 -6.90 -12.34 14.80
C THR A 226 -6.77 -13.09 13.47
N PRO A 227 -7.36 -14.29 13.33
CA PRO A 227 -7.35 -15.01 12.05
C PRO A 227 -8.00 -14.24 10.90
N GLU A 228 -8.91 -13.33 11.18
CA GLU A 228 -9.54 -12.48 10.17
C GLU A 228 -8.60 -11.34 9.73
N GLU A 229 -8.00 -10.64 10.68
CA GLU A 229 -7.01 -9.59 10.42
C GLU A 229 -5.79 -10.14 9.69
N ALA A 230 -5.30 -11.33 10.07
CA ALA A 230 -4.21 -12.00 9.39
C ALA A 230 -4.54 -12.28 7.90
N ARG A 231 -5.79 -12.67 7.58
CA ARG A 231 -6.24 -12.84 6.20
C ARG A 231 -6.25 -11.49 5.44
N TRP A 232 -6.66 -10.38 6.09
CA TRP A 232 -6.60 -9.06 5.47
C TRP A 232 -5.16 -8.62 5.20
N VAL A 233 -4.25 -8.87 6.13
CA VAL A 233 -2.81 -8.59 5.95
C VAL A 233 -2.21 -9.44 4.82
N GLU A 234 -2.58 -10.72 4.72
CA GLU A 234 -2.17 -11.58 3.61
C GLU A 234 -2.66 -11.03 2.26
N ARG A 235 -3.94 -10.68 2.15
CA ARG A 235 -4.50 -10.05 0.95
C ARG A 235 -3.85 -8.71 0.62
N LEU A 236 -3.49 -7.91 1.63
CA LEU A 236 -2.72 -6.68 1.46
C LEU A 236 -1.36 -6.97 0.80
N MET A 237 -0.60 -7.93 1.33
CA MET A 237 0.68 -8.35 0.75
C MET A 237 0.52 -8.91 -0.66
N GLU A 238 -0.56 -9.64 -0.93
CA GLU A 238 -0.89 -10.15 -2.26
C GLU A 238 -1.22 -9.05 -3.26
N SER A 239 -1.99 -8.04 -2.83
CA SER A 239 -2.35 -6.90 -3.69
C SER A 239 -1.14 -6.04 -4.10
N MET A 240 0.01 -6.21 -3.43
CA MET A 240 1.27 -5.56 -3.78
C MET A 240 2.13 -6.39 -4.75
N ARG A 241 1.66 -7.56 -5.22
CA ARG A 241 2.31 -8.40 -6.24
C ARG A 241 1.65 -8.20 -7.61
N PRO A 242 2.38 -8.33 -8.73
CA PRO A 242 3.84 -8.38 -8.86
C PRO A 242 4.50 -7.08 -8.42
N ALA A 243 5.55 -7.18 -7.60
CA ALA A 243 6.23 -6.01 -7.02
C ALA A 243 6.94 -5.15 -8.09
N SER A 244 7.53 -5.81 -9.09
CA SER A 244 8.27 -5.14 -10.18
C SER A 244 7.39 -4.17 -10.98
N LEU A 245 6.11 -4.47 -11.17
CA LEU A 245 5.16 -3.59 -11.86
C LEU A 245 4.77 -2.34 -11.05
N ARG A 246 5.25 -2.23 -9.81
CA ARG A 246 4.94 -1.13 -8.87
C ARG A 246 6.17 -0.31 -8.49
N SER A 247 7.34 -0.75 -8.96
CA SER A 247 8.64 -0.19 -8.58
C SER A 247 8.81 1.29 -8.94
N ARG A 248 8.34 1.69 -10.13
CA ARG A 248 8.42 3.10 -10.59
C ARG A 248 7.55 4.02 -9.74
N GLY A 249 6.34 3.58 -9.38
CA GLY A 249 5.44 4.31 -8.49
C GLY A 249 5.97 4.42 -7.06
N ALA A 250 6.52 3.33 -6.50
CA ALA A 250 7.15 3.36 -5.19
C ALA A 250 8.36 4.30 -5.14
N LEU A 251 9.15 4.37 -6.21
CA LEU A 251 10.23 5.33 -6.34
C LEU A 251 9.70 6.77 -6.44
N PHE A 252 8.66 6.99 -7.24
CA PHE A 252 8.00 8.29 -7.36
C PHE A 252 7.52 8.79 -5.99
N ASP A 253 6.80 7.97 -5.24
CA ASP A 253 6.30 8.31 -3.90
C ASP A 253 7.43 8.66 -2.93
N ASN A 254 8.52 7.89 -2.95
CA ASN A 254 9.65 8.11 -2.03
C ASN A 254 10.43 9.40 -2.33
N LEU A 255 10.36 9.90 -3.55
CA LEU A 255 11.00 11.15 -3.99
C LEU A 255 10.05 12.35 -3.96
N ALA A 256 8.74 12.11 -3.90
CA ALA A 256 7.73 13.15 -3.92
C ALA A 256 7.81 14.03 -2.65
N PRO A 257 7.73 15.36 -2.79
CA PRO A 257 7.63 16.23 -1.63
C PRO A 257 6.27 16.03 -0.94
N PRO A 258 6.20 16.13 0.40
CA PRO A 258 4.93 16.11 1.11
C PRO A 258 4.12 17.38 0.79
N ALA A 259 2.80 17.32 1.01
CA ALA A 259 1.91 18.47 0.82
C ALA A 259 2.23 19.62 1.80
N GLY A 260 2.65 19.30 3.02
CA GLY A 260 3.10 20.25 4.04
C GLY A 260 2.04 21.31 4.37
N GLU A 261 2.47 22.53 4.68
CA GLU A 261 1.58 23.64 5.09
C GLU A 261 0.56 24.06 4.02
N ARG A 262 0.73 23.64 2.77
CA ARG A 262 -0.24 23.93 1.69
C ARG A 262 -1.66 23.47 2.04
N ILE A 263 -1.78 22.41 2.86
CA ILE A 263 -3.06 21.81 3.24
C ILE A 263 -3.97 22.75 4.06
N ALA A 264 -3.45 23.87 4.56
CA ALA A 264 -4.26 24.92 5.20
C ALA A 264 -5.34 25.51 4.26
N GLY A 265 -5.17 25.35 2.94
CA GLY A 265 -6.15 25.78 1.94
C GLY A 265 -7.26 24.77 1.63
N ILE A 266 -7.23 23.57 2.20
CA ILE A 266 -8.26 22.55 1.98
C ILE A 266 -9.59 23.00 2.58
N GLN A 267 -10.67 22.92 1.78
CA GLN A 267 -12.02 23.30 2.14
C GLN A 267 -12.91 22.09 2.45
N ALA A 268 -12.56 20.93 1.93
CA ALA A 268 -13.33 19.70 2.12
C ALA A 268 -13.33 19.29 3.59
N PRO A 269 -14.49 18.93 4.18
CA PRO A 269 -14.56 18.30 5.49
C PRO A 269 -13.58 17.14 5.55
N THR A 270 -12.70 17.12 6.56
CA THR A 270 -11.59 16.17 6.62
C THR A 270 -11.66 15.30 7.87
N LEU A 271 -11.52 13.98 7.68
CA LEU A 271 -11.34 12.99 8.74
C LEU A 271 -9.94 12.40 8.62
N VAL A 272 -9.18 12.42 9.71
CA VAL A 272 -7.86 11.80 9.81
C VAL A 272 -7.98 10.57 10.70
N ILE A 273 -7.49 9.42 10.25
CA ILE A 273 -7.49 8.14 10.97
C ILE A 273 -6.06 7.65 11.06
N HIS A 274 -5.56 7.36 12.29
CA HIS A 274 -4.15 7.03 12.47
C HIS A 274 -3.91 6.20 13.74
N GLY A 275 -2.93 5.27 13.67
CA GLY A 275 -2.38 4.61 14.84
C GLY A 275 -1.31 5.47 15.50
N GLU A 276 -1.36 5.66 16.81
CA GLU A 276 -0.39 6.50 17.54
C GLU A 276 1.02 5.87 17.56
N ASP A 277 1.09 4.56 17.39
CA ASP A 277 2.29 3.74 17.32
C ASP A 277 2.79 3.48 15.88
N ASP A 278 2.25 4.19 14.87
CA ASP A 278 2.70 4.05 13.46
C ASP A 278 4.16 4.50 13.30
N ARG A 279 5.02 3.57 12.84
CA ARG A 279 6.46 3.78 12.66
C ARG A 279 6.88 3.96 11.20
N LEU A 280 5.91 4.04 10.27
CA LEU A 280 6.16 4.31 8.85
C LEU A 280 5.66 5.70 8.48
N GLN A 281 4.40 5.99 8.77
CA GLN A 281 3.84 7.33 8.69
C GLN A 281 3.61 7.82 10.13
N LEU A 282 4.59 8.55 10.66
CA LEU A 282 4.60 8.94 12.08
C LEU A 282 3.31 9.69 12.46
N PHE A 283 2.83 9.47 13.68
CA PHE A 283 1.59 10.05 14.20
C PHE A 283 1.53 11.59 14.13
N GLU A 284 2.68 12.22 14.11
CA GLU A 284 2.83 13.65 13.88
C GLU A 284 2.24 14.11 12.54
N ASN A 285 2.17 13.23 11.52
CA ASN A 285 1.45 13.52 10.28
C ASN A 285 -0.03 13.76 10.54
N ALA A 286 -0.66 12.93 11.38
CA ALA A 286 -2.06 13.07 11.74
C ALA A 286 -2.32 14.34 12.56
N ARG A 287 -1.48 14.61 13.57
CA ARG A 287 -1.56 15.84 14.37
C ARG A 287 -1.35 17.09 13.53
N PHE A 288 -0.40 17.04 12.60
CA PHE A 288 -0.16 18.16 11.69
C PHE A 288 -1.37 18.40 10.77
N ALA A 289 -1.96 17.34 10.21
CA ALA A 289 -3.15 17.44 9.37
C ALA A 289 -4.33 18.02 10.16
N GLU A 290 -4.61 17.52 11.36
CA GLU A 290 -5.68 18.02 12.23
C GLU A 290 -5.49 19.50 12.59
N ALA A 291 -4.27 19.89 12.94
CA ALA A 291 -3.96 21.26 13.32
C ALA A 291 -3.98 22.25 12.15
N THR A 292 -3.72 21.79 10.92
CA THR A 292 -3.49 22.65 9.76
C THR A 292 -4.70 22.74 8.84
N ILE A 293 -5.46 21.64 8.66
CA ILE A 293 -6.65 21.63 7.81
C ILE A 293 -7.84 22.20 8.60
N PRO A 294 -8.50 23.26 8.12
CA PRO A 294 -9.61 23.86 8.83
C PRO A 294 -10.75 22.87 9.10
N GLY A 295 -11.09 22.67 10.37
CA GLY A 295 -12.19 21.79 10.78
C GLY A 295 -11.92 20.29 10.64
N ALA A 296 -10.67 19.88 10.40
CA ALA A 296 -10.30 18.46 10.40
C ALA A 296 -10.58 17.81 11.77
N ARG A 297 -10.95 16.53 11.74
CA ARG A 297 -11.18 15.71 12.92
C ARG A 297 -10.24 14.54 12.92
N LEU A 298 -9.61 14.26 14.06
CA LEU A 298 -8.74 13.11 14.25
C LEU A 298 -9.46 11.98 14.97
N LEU A 299 -9.37 10.77 14.42
CA LEU A 299 -9.70 9.51 15.07
C LEU A 299 -8.39 8.73 15.21
N SER A 300 -7.84 8.69 16.42
CA SER A 300 -6.60 7.95 16.70
C SER A 300 -6.86 6.69 17.52
N PHE A 301 -5.94 5.74 17.41
CA PHE A 301 -5.92 4.49 18.15
C PHE A 301 -4.55 4.32 18.78
N GLU A 302 -4.50 3.91 20.04
CA GLU A 302 -3.25 3.76 20.79
C GLU A 302 -2.30 2.74 20.14
N THR A 303 -2.88 1.70 19.50
CA THR A 303 -2.15 0.62 18.85
C THR A 303 -2.71 0.31 17.47
N GLY A 304 -1.99 -0.53 16.70
CA GLY A 304 -2.37 -0.93 15.34
C GLY A 304 -1.35 -0.46 14.29
N GLY A 305 -0.52 0.51 14.62
CA GLY A 305 0.54 1.02 13.76
C GLY A 305 -0.01 1.44 12.39
N HIS A 306 0.75 1.13 11.36
CA HIS A 306 0.34 1.38 9.97
C HIS A 306 -0.81 0.46 9.50
N LEU A 307 -1.17 -0.56 10.27
CA LEU A 307 -2.24 -1.52 9.97
C LEU A 307 -3.59 -1.17 10.64
N VAL A 308 -3.72 0.02 11.23
CA VAL A 308 -4.92 0.45 11.97
C VAL A 308 -6.22 0.27 11.18
N ALA A 309 -6.20 0.42 9.86
CA ALA A 309 -7.35 0.15 8.99
C ALA A 309 -7.81 -1.32 8.99
N ILE A 310 -6.95 -2.24 9.41
CA ILE A 310 -7.21 -3.68 9.51
C ILE A 310 -7.51 -4.05 10.95
N THR A 311 -6.69 -3.64 11.91
CA THR A 311 -6.84 -4.01 13.33
C THR A 311 -8.08 -3.37 13.97
N GLU A 312 -8.48 -2.21 13.48
CA GLU A 312 -9.67 -1.46 13.94
C GLU A 312 -10.75 -1.37 12.87
N GLN A 313 -10.75 -2.34 11.94
CA GLN A 313 -11.54 -2.31 10.70
C GLN A 313 -13.03 -1.99 10.91
N PRO A 314 -13.78 -2.54 11.86
CA PRO A 314 -15.19 -2.20 12.03
C PRO A 314 -15.41 -0.72 12.38
N THR A 315 -14.62 -0.19 13.31
CA THR A 315 -14.69 1.20 13.77
C THR A 315 -14.27 2.16 12.66
N VAL A 316 -13.18 1.84 11.96
CA VAL A 316 -12.66 2.64 10.84
C VAL A 316 -13.68 2.68 9.71
N ARG A 317 -14.24 1.53 9.29
CA ARG A 317 -15.27 1.46 8.26
C ARG A 317 -16.50 2.30 8.60
N GLU A 318 -16.99 2.19 9.82
CA GLU A 318 -18.15 2.98 10.27
C GLU A 318 -17.84 4.49 10.22
N ALA A 319 -16.66 4.90 10.69
CA ALA A 319 -16.25 6.30 10.68
C ALA A 319 -16.10 6.85 9.26
N VAL A 320 -15.49 6.09 8.35
CA VAL A 320 -15.34 6.44 6.92
C VAL A 320 -16.71 6.56 6.26
N GLY A 321 -17.55 5.54 6.39
CA GLY A 321 -18.88 5.51 5.77
C GLY A 321 -19.78 6.65 6.26
N ARG A 322 -19.77 6.93 7.57
CA ARG A 322 -20.49 8.06 8.15
C ARG A 322 -19.95 9.39 7.63
N HIS A 323 -18.63 9.57 7.62
CA HIS A 323 -18.03 10.80 7.13
C HIS A 323 -18.37 11.10 5.67
N ILE A 324 -18.36 10.09 4.81
CA ILE A 324 -18.76 10.22 3.41
C ILE A 324 -20.25 10.58 3.32
N THR A 325 -21.11 9.86 4.00
CA THR A 325 -22.58 10.04 3.92
C THR A 325 -23.03 11.40 4.45
N ASP A 326 -22.44 11.86 5.54
CA ASP A 326 -22.79 13.16 6.17
C ASP A 326 -22.44 14.35 5.25
N HIS A 327 -21.47 14.20 4.37
CA HIS A 327 -21.01 15.27 3.48
C HIS A 327 -21.36 15.04 2.00
N TRP A 328 -21.96 13.91 1.68
CA TRP A 328 -22.46 13.68 0.34
C TRP A 328 -23.69 14.53 0.05
N ARG A 329 -23.57 15.37 -0.95
CA ARG A 329 -24.71 16.13 -1.45
C ARG A 329 -25.34 15.30 -2.55
N ALA A 330 -26.45 14.62 -2.23
CA ALA A 330 -27.31 14.08 -3.28
C ALA A 330 -27.61 15.24 -4.24
N ASN A 331 -27.29 15.08 -5.52
CA ASN A 331 -27.47 16.12 -6.54
C ASN A 331 -28.77 16.88 -6.30
N ARG A 332 -28.64 18.17 -5.97
CA ARG A 332 -29.77 19.09 -5.84
C ARG A 332 -30.33 19.43 -7.18
#